data_3ea0f92345914c4645660b8cbaf27844
#
_entry.id   3ea0f92345914c4645660b8cbaf27844
#
_cell.length_a   1.000
_cell.length_b   1.000
_cell.length_c   1.000
_cell.angle_alpha   90.00
_cell.angle_beta   90.00
_cell.angle_gamma   90.00
#
_symmetry.space_group_name_H-M   'P 1'
#
loop_
_entity.id
_entity.type
_entity.pdbx_description
1 polymer ?
#
loop_
_entity_poly.entity_id
_entity_poly.type
_entity_poly.pdbx_seq_one_letter_code
_entity_poly.pdbx_strand_id
1 'polypeptide(L)'
;NHEMNNIDKLTPIYRCHDILDEKILSVIKKVRRDLFLPEKYKCFSYTDLSIPLESGEFMLTPSCEGKIMQAMDFNINDNVLIVGTGSGYLTECISHLTDIVSSYEIDEKLFSYGKNNLDLYGQHRHKIVLNHQNILNCLDQLSRYTKVIFTCSIDSYEQFIDYLGKDTKSFFFINQYKSPYKTGIMIAKARNGYRVYKNIVTSQTNQIRD
;
A
#
# COMPACT_ATOMS: atom_id res chain seq x y z
N ASN A 1 -14.58 26.44 -14.99
CA ASN A 1 -14.49 25.19 -14.21
C ASN A 1 -13.05 24.99 -13.81
N HIS A 2 -12.70 25.47 -12.59
CA HIS A 2 -11.42 25.15 -12.00
C HIS A 2 -11.47 23.69 -11.55
N GLU A 3 -10.89 22.79 -12.33
CA GLU A 3 -10.47 21.49 -11.82
C GLU A 3 -9.47 21.76 -10.72
N MET A 4 -9.91 21.71 -9.46
CA MET A 4 -8.98 21.78 -8.33
C MET A 4 -7.96 20.66 -8.48
N ASN A 5 -6.68 21.03 -8.50
CA ASN A 5 -5.59 20.07 -8.53
C ASN A 5 -5.72 19.11 -7.33
N ASN A 6 -5.50 17.82 -7.55
CA ASN A 6 -5.59 16.78 -6.52
C ASN A 6 -4.76 17.12 -5.28
N ILE A 7 -3.59 17.73 -5.46
CA ILE A 7 -2.71 18.12 -4.36
C ILE A 7 -3.34 19.18 -3.46
N ASP A 8 -4.14 20.09 -4.03
CA ASP A 8 -4.80 21.16 -3.26
C ASP A 8 -5.84 20.57 -2.29
N LYS A 9 -6.40 19.40 -2.62
CA LYS A 9 -7.38 18.69 -1.79
C LYS A 9 -6.72 17.82 -0.73
N LEU A 10 -5.60 17.17 -1.05
CA LEU A 10 -4.91 16.23 -0.16
C LEU A 10 -3.81 16.89 0.67
N THR A 11 -3.25 18.01 0.23
CA THR A 11 -2.15 18.69 0.94
C THR A 11 -2.46 19.01 2.40
N PRO A 12 -3.65 19.55 2.77
CA PRO A 12 -3.98 19.76 4.17
C PRO A 12 -3.99 18.47 5.00
N ILE A 13 -4.50 17.39 4.44
CA ILE A 13 -4.52 16.07 5.08
C ILE A 13 -3.09 15.62 5.35
N TYR A 14 -2.22 15.69 4.36
CA TYR A 14 -0.84 15.26 4.48
C TYR A 14 -0.05 16.07 5.49
N ARG A 15 -0.20 17.39 5.48
CA ARG A 15 0.44 18.28 6.47
C ARG A 15 0.03 17.97 7.89
N CYS A 16 -1.26 17.71 8.13
CA CYS A 16 -1.77 17.32 9.44
C CYS A 16 -1.17 15.99 9.94
N HIS A 17 -0.68 15.16 9.04
CA HIS A 17 -0.07 13.87 9.35
C HIS A 17 1.45 13.84 9.15
N ASP A 18 2.09 15.00 9.05
CA ASP A 18 3.55 15.14 8.88
C ASP A 18 4.10 14.43 7.63
N ILE A 19 3.30 14.34 6.58
CA ILE A 19 3.74 13.82 5.29
C ILE A 19 4.25 15.01 4.46
N LEU A 20 5.56 15.18 4.46
CA LEU A 20 6.24 16.35 3.89
C LEU A 20 7.24 16.00 2.80
N ASP A 21 7.44 14.72 2.50
CA ASP A 21 8.37 14.27 1.48
C ASP A 21 7.91 14.74 0.09
N GLU A 22 8.73 15.54 -0.57
CA GLU A 22 8.44 16.12 -1.88
C GLU A 22 8.23 15.06 -2.97
N LYS A 23 8.88 13.91 -2.88
CA LYS A 23 8.66 12.80 -3.81
C LYS A 23 7.23 12.27 -3.68
N ILE A 24 6.74 12.10 -2.46
CA ILE A 24 5.39 11.61 -2.17
C ILE A 24 4.36 12.64 -2.64
N LEU A 25 4.55 13.90 -2.30
CA LEU A 25 3.67 14.99 -2.74
C LEU A 25 3.61 15.10 -4.27
N SER A 26 4.74 14.90 -4.94
CA SER A 26 4.79 14.88 -6.42
C SER A 26 3.98 13.74 -7.02
N VAL A 27 4.04 12.55 -6.42
CA VAL A 27 3.25 11.39 -6.87
C VAL A 27 1.74 11.66 -6.72
N ILE A 28 1.31 12.18 -5.59
CA ILE A 28 -0.09 12.55 -5.36
C ILE A 28 -0.61 13.50 -6.43
N LYS A 29 0.24 14.41 -6.88
CA LYS A 29 -0.10 15.38 -7.92
C LYS A 29 -0.30 14.74 -9.30
N LYS A 30 0.40 13.62 -9.55
CA LYS A 30 0.38 12.93 -10.85
C LYS A 30 -0.68 11.86 -10.95
N VAL A 31 -1.03 11.21 -9.83
CA VAL A 31 -1.96 10.08 -9.80
C VAL A 31 -3.34 10.54 -9.37
N ARG A 32 -4.31 10.40 -10.25
CA ARG A 32 -5.70 10.75 -9.99
C ARG A 32 -6.37 9.68 -9.16
N ARG A 33 -6.48 9.92 -7.85
CA ARG A 33 -7.06 8.98 -6.89
C ARG A 33 -8.51 8.63 -7.23
N ASP A 34 -9.28 9.58 -7.71
CA ASP A 34 -10.69 9.42 -8.07
C ASP A 34 -10.94 8.34 -9.15
N LEU A 35 -9.97 8.10 -10.02
CA LEU A 35 -10.09 7.07 -11.05
C LEU A 35 -9.98 5.65 -10.49
N PHE A 36 -9.43 5.49 -9.30
CA PHE A 36 -9.22 4.19 -8.64
C PHE A 36 -10.31 3.83 -7.63
N LEU A 37 -11.30 4.68 -7.44
CA LEU A 37 -12.42 4.39 -6.54
C LEU A 37 -13.64 3.84 -7.30
N PRO A 38 -14.47 3.02 -6.64
CA PRO A 38 -15.78 2.67 -7.19
C PRO A 38 -16.61 3.93 -7.47
N GLU A 39 -17.39 3.92 -8.55
CA GLU A 39 -18.14 5.09 -9.04
C GLU A 39 -18.93 5.79 -7.93
N LYS A 40 -19.65 5.00 -7.12
CA LYS A 40 -20.48 5.52 -6.03
C LYS A 40 -19.72 6.23 -4.91
N TYR A 41 -18.40 6.05 -4.84
CA TYR A 41 -17.56 6.64 -3.80
C TYR A 41 -16.60 7.72 -4.32
N LYS A 42 -16.64 8.06 -5.59
CA LYS A 42 -15.73 9.04 -6.19
C LYS A 42 -15.78 10.41 -5.53
N CYS A 43 -16.92 10.81 -5.00
CA CYS A 43 -17.05 12.08 -4.25
C CYS A 43 -16.19 12.11 -2.96
N PHE A 44 -15.77 10.95 -2.45
CA PHE A 44 -14.93 10.83 -1.25
C PHE A 44 -13.44 10.64 -1.56
N SER A 45 -13.02 10.75 -2.83
CA SER A 45 -11.65 10.45 -3.27
C SER A 45 -10.57 11.24 -2.53
N TYR A 46 -10.89 12.46 -2.14
CA TYR A 46 -9.96 13.39 -1.49
C TYR A 46 -10.36 13.71 -0.05
N THR A 47 -11.08 12.79 0.57
CA THR A 47 -11.44 12.81 1.98
C THR A 47 -10.66 11.71 2.70
N ASP A 48 -10.23 11.97 3.93
CA ASP A 48 -9.42 10.99 4.69
C ASP A 48 -10.29 9.89 5.29
N LEU A 49 -10.87 9.08 4.41
CA LEU A 49 -11.77 7.97 4.73
C LEU A 49 -11.31 6.67 4.08
N SER A 50 -11.55 5.56 4.76
CA SER A 50 -11.48 4.23 4.14
C SER A 50 -12.67 4.03 3.21
N ILE A 51 -12.41 3.54 2.00
CA ILE A 51 -13.43 3.35 0.97
C ILE A 51 -13.77 1.86 0.86
N PRO A 52 -15.06 1.48 0.99
CA PRO A 52 -15.46 0.10 0.78
C PRO A 52 -15.19 -0.36 -0.66
N LEU A 53 -14.61 -1.54 -0.77
CA LEU A 53 -14.38 -2.24 -2.03
C LEU A 53 -15.26 -3.50 -2.09
N GLU A 54 -15.14 -4.24 -3.18
CA GLU A 54 -15.76 -5.57 -3.32
C GLU A 54 -15.27 -6.53 -2.22
N SER A 55 -16.03 -7.62 -2.00
CA SER A 55 -15.64 -8.71 -1.10
C SER A 55 -15.42 -8.29 0.36
N GLY A 56 -16.02 -7.18 0.80
CA GLY A 56 -15.90 -6.68 2.16
C GLY A 56 -14.55 -6.05 2.51
N GLU A 57 -13.71 -5.81 1.52
CA GLU A 57 -12.40 -5.14 1.69
C GLU A 57 -12.54 -3.62 1.68
N PHE A 58 -11.47 -2.93 2.09
CA PHE A 58 -11.43 -1.47 2.13
C PHE A 58 -10.15 -0.94 1.49
N MET A 59 -10.27 0.19 0.79
CA MET A 59 -9.14 1.00 0.39
C MET A 59 -8.66 1.82 1.59
N LEU A 60 -7.34 1.89 1.80
CA LEU A 60 -6.76 2.68 2.89
C LEU A 60 -7.08 4.16 2.75
N THR A 61 -7.02 4.90 3.87
CA THR A 61 -7.17 6.35 3.84
C THR A 61 -5.98 7.01 3.13
N PRO A 62 -6.14 8.21 2.55
CA PRO A 62 -5.02 8.96 1.99
C PRO A 62 -3.86 9.18 2.96
N SER A 63 -4.15 9.53 4.22
CA SER A 63 -3.10 9.73 5.23
C SER A 63 -2.33 8.44 5.53
N CYS A 64 -3.02 7.32 5.59
CA CYS A 64 -2.39 6.01 5.79
C CYS A 64 -1.45 5.66 4.62
N GLU A 65 -1.93 5.80 3.40
CA GLU A 65 -1.14 5.54 2.18
C GLU A 65 0.11 6.44 2.12
N GLY A 66 -0.05 7.72 2.42
CA GLY A 66 1.07 8.68 2.45
C GLY A 66 2.11 8.35 3.52
N LYS A 67 1.67 7.97 4.72
CA LYS A 67 2.58 7.55 5.80
C LYS A 67 3.37 6.29 5.46
N ILE A 68 2.71 5.31 4.85
CA ILE A 68 3.38 4.09 4.39
C ILE A 68 4.45 4.43 3.36
N MET A 69 4.10 5.20 2.33
CA MET A 69 5.04 5.58 1.29
C MET A 69 6.23 6.36 1.84
N GLN A 70 6.01 7.30 2.75
CA GLN A 70 7.08 8.09 3.36
C GLN A 70 7.97 7.23 4.25
N ALA A 71 7.40 6.36 5.08
CA ALA A 71 8.16 5.50 5.98
C ALA A 71 9.02 4.47 5.24
N MET A 72 8.54 3.95 4.12
CA MET A 72 9.27 2.97 3.33
C MET A 72 10.46 3.57 2.59
N ASP A 73 10.46 4.88 2.36
CA ASP A 73 11.58 5.63 1.77
C ASP A 73 12.11 4.95 0.49
N PHE A 74 11.27 4.88 -0.53
CA PHE A 74 11.60 4.21 -1.79
C PHE A 74 12.73 4.91 -2.54
N ASN A 75 13.57 4.11 -3.18
CA ASN A 75 14.47 4.58 -4.23
C ASN A 75 14.22 3.83 -5.53
N ILE A 76 14.75 4.36 -6.62
CA ILE A 76 14.46 3.86 -7.97
C ILE A 76 14.85 2.39 -8.17
N ASN A 77 15.86 1.91 -7.49
CA ASN A 77 16.36 0.53 -7.62
C ASN A 77 15.60 -0.47 -6.72
N ASP A 78 14.63 -0.03 -5.94
CA ASP A 78 13.85 -0.92 -5.11
C ASP A 78 13.02 -1.88 -5.95
N ASN A 79 12.99 -3.13 -5.53
CA ASN A 79 12.06 -4.15 -5.99
C ASN A 79 10.99 -4.30 -4.91
N VAL A 80 9.78 -3.83 -5.21
CA VAL A 80 8.69 -3.68 -4.23
C VAL A 80 7.64 -4.76 -4.43
N LEU A 81 7.22 -5.35 -3.32
CA LEU A 81 6.04 -6.21 -3.26
C LEU A 81 4.93 -5.53 -2.46
N ILE A 82 3.72 -5.53 -3.02
CA ILE A 82 2.50 -5.15 -2.33
C ILE A 82 1.62 -6.38 -2.21
N VAL A 83 1.24 -6.72 -0.99
CA VAL A 83 0.30 -7.80 -0.68
C VAL A 83 -1.05 -7.18 -0.35
N GLY A 84 -1.99 -7.32 -1.27
CA GLY A 84 -3.30 -6.68 -1.25
C GLY A 84 -3.39 -5.53 -2.25
N THR A 85 -3.60 -5.86 -3.52
CA THR A 85 -3.70 -4.87 -4.62
C THR A 85 -4.89 -3.93 -4.44
N GLY A 86 -6.02 -4.45 -3.98
CA GLY A 86 -7.25 -3.67 -3.81
C GLY A 86 -7.64 -2.92 -5.08
N SER A 87 -7.78 -1.61 -4.98
CA SER A 87 -8.11 -0.75 -6.13
C SER A 87 -6.96 -0.56 -7.12
N GLY A 88 -5.73 -0.85 -6.73
CA GLY A 88 -4.52 -0.58 -7.51
C GLY A 88 -3.91 0.80 -7.30
N TYR A 89 -4.54 1.68 -6.51
CA TYR A 89 -4.05 3.05 -6.33
C TYR A 89 -2.65 3.12 -5.71
N LEU A 90 -2.42 2.41 -4.59
CA LEU A 90 -1.11 2.40 -3.94
C LEU A 90 -0.03 1.80 -4.86
N THR A 91 -0.37 0.73 -5.58
CA THR A 91 0.52 0.12 -6.58
C THR A 91 0.92 1.13 -7.66
N GLU A 92 -0.05 1.88 -8.19
CA GLU A 92 0.22 2.94 -9.16
C GLU A 92 1.12 4.03 -8.59
N CYS A 93 0.84 4.51 -7.38
CA CYS A 93 1.67 5.52 -6.71
C CYS A 93 3.12 5.06 -6.59
N ILE A 94 3.35 3.83 -6.13
CA ILE A 94 4.68 3.28 -5.93
C ILE A 94 5.41 3.07 -7.26
N SER A 95 4.70 2.79 -8.35
CA SER A 95 5.29 2.69 -9.69
C SER A 95 5.96 3.99 -10.17
N HIS A 96 5.60 5.13 -9.58
CA HIS A 96 6.26 6.41 -9.83
C HIS A 96 7.55 6.61 -9.03
N LEU A 97 7.80 5.75 -8.05
CA LEU A 97 8.92 5.87 -7.09
C LEU A 97 10.00 4.82 -7.29
N THR A 98 9.68 3.74 -8.00
CA THR A 98 10.57 2.58 -8.18
C THR A 98 10.51 2.05 -9.61
N ASP A 99 11.50 1.25 -10.02
CA ASP A 99 11.55 0.67 -11.36
C ASP A 99 10.63 -0.53 -11.53
N ILE A 100 10.35 -1.29 -10.47
CA ILE A 100 9.51 -2.48 -10.53
C ILE A 100 8.67 -2.65 -9.27
N VAL A 101 7.39 -2.93 -9.48
CA VAL A 101 6.42 -3.21 -8.43
C VAL A 101 5.68 -4.50 -8.76
N SER A 102 5.72 -5.46 -7.85
CA SER A 102 4.87 -6.64 -7.89
C SER A 102 3.71 -6.48 -6.91
N SER A 103 2.52 -6.90 -7.30
CA SER A 103 1.33 -6.79 -6.47
C SER A 103 0.55 -8.10 -6.49
N TYR A 104 0.23 -8.61 -5.31
CA TYR A 104 -0.49 -9.86 -5.11
C TYR A 104 -1.89 -9.56 -4.58
N GLU A 105 -2.90 -10.22 -5.15
CA GLU A 105 -4.28 -10.16 -4.70
C GLU A 105 -4.88 -11.57 -4.66
N ILE A 106 -5.44 -11.93 -3.52
CA ILE A 106 -6.06 -13.24 -3.32
C ILE A 106 -7.50 -13.30 -3.85
N ASP A 107 -8.22 -12.19 -3.75
CA ASP A 107 -9.63 -12.11 -4.17
C ASP A 107 -9.74 -11.88 -5.67
N GLU A 108 -10.46 -12.76 -6.36
CA GLU A 108 -10.59 -12.72 -7.82
C GLU A 108 -11.26 -11.43 -8.31
N LYS A 109 -12.30 -10.96 -7.62
CA LYS A 109 -13.02 -9.74 -8.00
C LYS A 109 -12.15 -8.50 -7.82
N LEU A 110 -11.42 -8.43 -6.72
CA LEU A 110 -10.48 -7.34 -6.47
C LEU A 110 -9.29 -7.38 -7.42
N PHE A 111 -8.77 -8.57 -7.70
CA PHE A 111 -7.72 -8.71 -8.70
C PHE A 111 -8.15 -8.15 -10.05
N SER A 112 -9.33 -8.51 -10.52
CA SER A 112 -9.89 -8.01 -11.78
C SER A 112 -10.13 -6.50 -11.74
N TYR A 113 -10.65 -5.99 -10.63
CA TYR A 113 -10.92 -4.58 -10.43
C TYR A 113 -9.63 -3.75 -10.43
N GLY A 114 -8.65 -4.13 -9.63
CA GLY A 114 -7.34 -3.46 -9.56
C GLY A 114 -6.58 -3.53 -10.88
N LYS A 115 -6.59 -4.69 -11.54
CA LYS A 115 -5.99 -4.87 -12.86
C LYS A 115 -6.63 -3.96 -13.89
N ASN A 116 -7.95 -3.89 -13.94
CA ASN A 116 -8.66 -3.03 -14.87
C ASN A 116 -8.33 -1.55 -14.64
N ASN A 117 -8.29 -1.10 -13.39
CA ASN A 117 -7.90 0.27 -13.06
C ASN A 117 -6.47 0.58 -13.52
N LEU A 118 -5.53 -0.32 -13.26
CA LEU A 118 -4.13 -0.13 -13.67
C LEU A 118 -3.95 -0.17 -15.19
N ASP A 119 -4.69 -1.03 -15.87
CA ASP A 119 -4.66 -1.11 -17.34
C ASP A 119 -5.23 0.17 -18.00
N LEU A 120 -6.28 0.76 -17.41
CA LEU A 120 -6.94 1.96 -17.94
C LEU A 120 -6.24 3.27 -17.56
N TYR A 121 -5.78 3.36 -16.31
CA TYR A 121 -5.34 4.63 -15.71
C TYR A 121 -3.88 4.65 -15.30
N GLY A 122 -3.19 3.51 -15.34
CA GLY A 122 -1.78 3.41 -14.99
C GLY A 122 -0.89 4.16 -15.99
N GLN A 123 0.07 4.93 -15.46
CA GLN A 123 1.03 5.69 -16.27
C GLN A 123 2.33 4.91 -16.52
N HIS A 124 2.61 3.92 -15.67
CA HIS A 124 3.81 3.06 -15.75
C HIS A 124 3.45 1.58 -15.69
N ARG A 125 2.42 1.18 -16.45
CA ARG A 125 1.86 -0.18 -16.41
C ARG A 125 2.93 -1.26 -16.61
N HIS A 126 3.92 -0.99 -17.48
CA HIS A 126 5.03 -1.90 -17.77
C HIS A 126 5.95 -2.17 -16.56
N LYS A 127 5.93 -1.33 -15.54
CA LYS A 127 6.67 -1.53 -14.28
C LYS A 127 5.95 -2.42 -13.28
N ILE A 128 4.68 -2.75 -13.53
CA ILE A 128 3.79 -3.40 -12.58
C ILE A 128 3.54 -4.85 -13.00
N VAL A 129 3.84 -5.77 -12.10
CA VAL A 129 3.55 -7.20 -12.24
C VAL A 129 2.41 -7.56 -11.28
N LEU A 130 1.27 -7.98 -11.84
CA LEU A 130 0.10 -8.37 -11.05
C LEU A 130 -0.01 -9.88 -10.96
N ASN A 131 -0.31 -10.38 -9.75
CA ASN A 131 -0.47 -11.80 -9.49
C ASN A 131 -1.77 -12.04 -8.72
N HIS A 132 -2.63 -12.87 -9.28
CA HIS A 132 -3.76 -13.45 -8.56
C HIS A 132 -3.23 -14.62 -7.73
N GLN A 133 -2.78 -14.35 -6.50
CA GLN A 133 -2.01 -15.31 -5.71
C GLN A 133 -2.18 -15.05 -4.22
N ASN A 134 -2.15 -16.13 -3.44
CA ASN A 134 -2.05 -16.06 -1.98
C ASN A 134 -0.57 -16.05 -1.58
N ILE A 135 -0.13 -15.00 -0.90
CA ILE A 135 1.26 -14.88 -0.46
C ILE A 135 1.67 -16.02 0.48
N LEU A 136 0.75 -16.59 1.26
CA LEU A 136 1.02 -17.69 2.17
C LEU A 136 1.47 -18.95 1.43
N ASN A 137 1.11 -19.10 0.15
CA ASN A 137 1.52 -20.23 -0.69
C ASN A 137 2.87 -19.99 -1.41
N CYS A 138 3.47 -18.81 -1.26
CA CYS A 138 4.70 -18.44 -1.94
C CYS A 138 5.63 -17.55 -1.08
N LEU A 139 5.72 -17.86 0.20
CA LEU A 139 6.54 -17.10 1.16
C LEU A 139 8.02 -17.04 0.77
N ASP A 140 8.53 -18.07 0.08
CA ASP A 140 9.90 -18.12 -0.44
C ASP A 140 10.19 -16.98 -1.45
N GLN A 141 9.17 -16.38 -2.05
CA GLN A 141 9.33 -15.26 -2.96
C GLN A 141 9.69 -13.95 -2.23
N LEU A 142 9.39 -13.84 -0.92
CA LEU A 142 9.62 -12.60 -0.16
C LEU A 142 11.09 -12.14 -0.16
N SER A 143 12.05 -13.08 -0.19
CA SER A 143 13.48 -12.77 -0.21
C SER A 143 13.95 -12.00 -1.45
N ARG A 144 13.14 -11.96 -2.51
CA ARG A 144 13.46 -11.27 -3.77
C ARG A 144 13.23 -9.77 -3.71
N TYR A 145 12.50 -9.29 -2.70
CA TYR A 145 12.06 -7.91 -2.62
C TYR A 145 12.88 -7.12 -1.61
N THR A 146 13.17 -5.87 -1.94
CA THR A 146 13.83 -4.93 -1.04
C THR A 146 12.86 -4.20 -0.13
N LYS A 147 11.61 -4.07 -0.58
CA LYS A 147 10.52 -3.46 0.18
C LYS A 147 9.27 -4.35 0.05
N VAL A 148 8.61 -4.61 1.17
CA VAL A 148 7.39 -5.43 1.23
C VAL A 148 6.33 -4.69 2.02
N ILE A 149 5.13 -4.53 1.44
CA ILE A 149 4.01 -3.83 2.07
C ILE A 149 2.80 -4.75 2.10
N PHE A 150 2.28 -5.00 3.30
CA PHE A 150 0.99 -5.66 3.49
C PHE A 150 -0.08 -4.58 3.74
N THR A 151 -1.05 -4.49 2.85
CA THR A 151 -2.22 -3.60 3.01
C THR A 151 -3.33 -4.26 3.82
N CYS A 152 -3.31 -5.58 3.95
CA CYS A 152 -4.14 -6.36 4.86
C CYS A 152 -3.48 -6.50 6.22
N SER A 153 -4.25 -6.88 7.25
CA SER A 153 -3.71 -7.10 8.60
C SER A 153 -3.35 -8.55 8.86
N ILE A 154 -2.41 -8.74 9.77
CA ILE A 154 -1.92 -10.04 10.23
C ILE A 154 -1.91 -10.07 11.76
N ASP A 155 -1.92 -11.26 12.35
CA ASP A 155 -1.84 -11.40 13.81
C ASP A 155 -0.41 -11.26 14.32
N SER A 156 0.56 -11.73 13.53
CA SER A 156 1.97 -11.74 13.90
C SER A 156 2.85 -11.63 12.65
N TYR A 157 3.92 -10.88 12.75
CA TYR A 157 4.89 -10.73 11.68
C TYR A 157 6.02 -11.76 11.72
N GLU A 158 6.18 -12.46 12.83
CA GLU A 158 7.29 -13.41 13.05
C GLU A 158 7.32 -14.49 11.96
N GLN A 159 6.17 -14.95 11.53
CA GLN A 159 6.06 -15.96 10.47
C GLN A 159 6.66 -15.52 9.11
N PHE A 160 6.84 -14.22 8.89
CA PHE A 160 7.38 -13.67 7.64
C PHE A 160 8.86 -13.32 7.72
N ILE A 161 9.39 -13.08 8.92
CA ILE A 161 10.75 -12.54 9.14
C ILE A 161 11.81 -13.41 8.46
N ASP A 162 11.73 -14.72 8.60
CA ASP A 162 12.74 -15.63 8.07
C ASP A 162 12.73 -15.72 6.54
N TYR A 163 11.61 -15.33 5.92
CA TYR A 163 11.47 -15.29 4.47
C TYR A 163 11.91 -13.98 3.84
N LEU A 164 12.08 -12.93 4.64
CA LEU A 164 12.51 -11.62 4.14
C LEU A 164 13.99 -11.65 3.74
N GLY A 165 14.30 -10.92 2.68
CA GLY A 165 15.66 -10.71 2.25
C GLY A 165 16.49 -9.90 3.25
N LYS A 166 17.80 -10.01 3.14
CA LYS A 166 18.73 -9.19 3.91
C LYS A 166 18.50 -7.71 3.58
N ASP A 167 18.47 -6.88 4.60
CA ASP A 167 18.23 -5.44 4.52
C ASP A 167 16.83 -5.04 3.97
N THR A 168 15.89 -5.98 3.85
CA THR A 168 14.52 -5.70 3.43
C THR A 168 13.78 -4.88 4.50
N LYS A 169 13.11 -3.81 4.06
CA LYS A 169 12.09 -3.11 4.86
C LYS A 169 10.72 -3.67 4.54
N SER A 170 9.93 -3.92 5.58
CA SER A 170 8.58 -4.44 5.46
C SER A 170 7.60 -3.64 6.30
N PHE A 171 6.40 -3.48 5.80
CA PHE A 171 5.29 -2.84 6.51
C PHE A 171 4.16 -3.82 6.70
N PHE A 172 3.65 -3.88 7.93
CA PHE A 172 2.54 -4.74 8.32
C PHE A 172 1.52 -3.99 9.16
N PHE A 173 0.24 -4.32 8.99
CA PHE A 173 -0.80 -4.00 9.95
C PHE A 173 -0.97 -5.17 10.91
N ILE A 174 -0.77 -4.93 12.20
CA ILE A 174 -0.88 -5.96 13.24
C ILE A 174 -2.22 -5.82 13.97
N ASN A 175 -2.93 -6.93 14.08
CA ASN A 175 -4.14 -7.01 14.87
C ASN A 175 -3.83 -6.77 16.34
N GLN A 176 -4.57 -5.83 16.94
CA GLN A 176 -4.48 -5.62 18.40
C GLN A 176 -5.63 -6.34 19.09
N TYR A 177 -5.28 -7.03 20.17
CA TYR A 177 -6.29 -7.73 20.99
C TYR A 177 -7.36 -6.75 21.47
N LYS A 178 -8.63 -7.05 21.15
CA LYS A 178 -9.82 -6.24 21.52
C LYS A 178 -9.91 -4.82 20.92
N SER A 179 -9.11 -4.48 19.95
CA SER A 179 -9.21 -3.19 19.26
C SER A 179 -9.74 -3.35 17.83
N PRO A 180 -10.67 -2.48 17.38
CA PRO A 180 -11.06 -2.45 15.96
C PRO A 180 -9.96 -1.85 15.06
N TYR A 181 -8.97 -1.18 15.67
CA TYR A 181 -7.87 -0.57 14.93
C TYR A 181 -6.67 -1.51 14.87
N LYS A 182 -5.96 -1.43 13.75
CA LYS A 182 -4.71 -2.16 13.51
C LYS A 182 -3.54 -1.20 13.64
N THR A 183 -2.46 -1.64 14.26
CA THR A 183 -1.24 -0.85 14.34
C THR A 183 -0.35 -1.14 13.15
N GLY A 184 0.01 -0.09 12.41
CA GLY A 184 1.01 -0.17 11.36
C GLY A 184 2.41 -0.17 11.94
N ILE A 185 3.20 -1.16 11.57
CA ILE A 185 4.60 -1.26 11.96
C ILE A 185 5.48 -1.41 10.72
N MET A 186 6.68 -0.87 10.81
CA MET A 186 7.74 -1.11 9.84
C MET A 186 8.82 -1.95 10.47
N ILE A 187 9.34 -2.93 9.74
CA ILE A 187 10.44 -3.79 10.16
C ILE A 187 11.57 -3.60 9.17
N ALA A 188 12.75 -3.29 9.68
CA ALA A 188 13.97 -3.26 8.89
C ALA A 188 14.85 -4.44 9.28
N LYS A 189 15.07 -5.39 8.36
CA LYS A 189 15.94 -6.55 8.58
C LYS A 189 17.40 -6.12 8.45
N ALA A 190 18.26 -6.59 9.35
CA ALA A 190 19.69 -6.32 9.39
C ALA A 190 20.46 -7.64 9.44
N ARG A 191 21.80 -7.59 9.33
CA ARG A 191 22.65 -8.79 9.34
C ARG A 191 22.41 -9.71 10.53
N ASN A 192 22.22 -9.14 11.73
CA ASN A 192 22.13 -9.87 12.98
C ASN A 192 20.74 -9.67 13.64
N GLY A 193 19.67 -9.67 12.83
CA GLY A 193 18.32 -9.53 13.36
C GLY A 193 17.49 -8.52 12.58
N TYR A 194 16.61 -7.80 13.30
CA TYR A 194 15.74 -6.80 12.71
C TYR A 194 15.38 -5.72 13.72
N ARG A 195 15.00 -4.55 13.22
CA ARG A 195 14.44 -3.45 14.02
C ARG A 195 12.96 -3.31 13.74
N VAL A 196 12.18 -3.07 14.78
CA VAL A 196 10.73 -2.83 14.69
C VAL A 196 10.45 -1.37 15.01
N TYR A 197 9.77 -0.69 14.10
CA TYR A 197 9.27 0.67 14.27
C TYR A 197 7.75 0.57 14.42
N LYS A 198 7.25 0.81 15.63
CA LYS A 198 5.82 0.70 15.96
C LYS A 198 5.10 2.03 15.81
N ASN A 199 3.77 1.95 15.71
CA ASN A 199 2.88 3.12 15.70
C ASN A 199 3.14 4.11 14.57
N ILE A 200 3.59 3.64 13.39
CA ILE A 200 3.77 4.50 12.22
C ILE A 200 2.43 5.02 11.74
N VAL A 201 1.41 4.16 11.77
CA VAL A 201 0.03 4.51 11.41
C VAL A 201 -0.93 3.57 12.11
N THR A 202 -2.15 4.07 12.37
CA THR A 202 -3.27 3.25 12.88
C THR A 202 -4.39 3.28 11.85
N SER A 203 -4.96 2.13 11.51
CA SER A 203 -6.02 2.01 10.52
C SER A 203 -6.90 0.79 10.77
N GLN A 204 -8.09 0.79 10.14
CA GLN A 204 -8.92 -0.41 10.02
C GLN A 204 -8.57 -1.10 8.70
N THR A 205 -8.25 -2.39 8.77
CA THR A 205 -8.01 -3.24 7.60
C THR A 205 -8.61 -4.61 7.83
N ASN A 206 -8.81 -5.35 6.76
CA ASN A 206 -9.21 -6.75 6.88
C ASN A 206 -8.00 -7.64 7.15
N GLN A 207 -8.26 -8.75 7.86
CA GLN A 207 -7.23 -9.72 8.15
C GLN A 207 -6.80 -10.45 6.87
N ILE A 208 -5.53 -10.89 6.83
CA ILE A 208 -5.06 -11.78 5.76
C ILE A 208 -5.89 -13.06 5.75
N ARG A 209 -6.24 -13.53 4.56
CA ARG A 209 -7.01 -14.77 4.37
C ARG A 209 -6.07 -15.95 4.13
N ASP A 210 -6.45 -17.07 4.71
CA ASP A 210 -5.83 -18.39 4.47
C ASP A 210 -6.26 -18.98 3.12
#